data_dae271c0bf93ad9eb68dd371ef761feb
#
_entry.id   dae271c0bf93ad9eb68dd371ef761feb
#
_cell.length_a   1.000
_cell.length_b   1.000
_cell.length_c   1.000
_cell.angle_alpha   90.00
_cell.angle_beta   90.00
_cell.angle_gamma   90.00
#
_symmetry.space_group_name_H-M   'P 1'
#
loop_
_entity.id
_entity.type
_entity.pdbx_description
1 polymer ?
#
loop_
_entity_poly.entity_id
_entity_poly.type
_entity_poly.pdbx_seq_one_letter_code
_entity_poly.pdbx_strand_id
1 'polypeptide(L)'
;MPVETEKENVCINQIIGQKRAETLVEGDVIVNDVKPDVLNIISANGIACVYKKEVMDGKIRIDGSVNTYIIYLADSENGNIRSLNTVLDFTQIIDIDNCRPDMILNESVSVKNIDCRIINERKISIKASLDVEAKLYSNEQTDIITGITNFDDMQTLSNNKCISSLVGEGNTRVYAKDTLSVDSVDDLAEIMNASLKIVNKEVKLSYNKVLAKAEAEIWIMYLTEDNRINNVSTKIPIMGFIDIENINDNNICDVDYKLKNLIIKPNNGETHSIYVEAEMELSCFAYESKEINLIEDMYSISQDVEFNKENITTIAGKQNIRQDCNIREQISMPEVGSNKIYCANTKPIINDTKVMNGKILYSGELSIEFLYEVSNGMEAKRINLPFNFEAQSDLIEANNNVDTDLTVEQDNFVIVSDGNIEANITMQFNIGISKTEKISIIDDLEVKECRQNNIYSMIIYFVKPGDTLWKIAKKFRSTVEDIARVNGIEDENKIYIGQQLYIPKYIKKRIAV
;
A
#
# COMPACT_ATOMS: atom_id res chain seq x y z
N MET A 1 4.94 -45.55 17.05
CA MET A 1 5.39 -45.22 15.68
C MET A 1 5.32 -43.73 15.56
N PRO A 2 6.20 -43.09 14.85
CA PRO A 2 6.07 -41.66 14.59
C PRO A 2 4.76 -41.43 13.83
N VAL A 3 4.06 -40.36 14.19
CA VAL A 3 2.84 -39.93 13.50
C VAL A 3 3.29 -39.29 12.19
N GLU A 4 2.70 -39.69 11.07
CA GLU A 4 2.89 -39.03 9.81
C GLU A 4 1.78 -37.98 9.62
N THR A 5 2.17 -36.75 9.39
CA THR A 5 1.25 -35.63 9.22
C THR A 5 1.31 -35.10 7.80
N GLU A 6 0.19 -34.78 7.23
CA GLU A 6 0.11 -33.95 6.04
C GLU A 6 0.20 -32.50 6.45
N LYS A 7 1.06 -31.72 5.76
CA LYS A 7 1.28 -30.32 6.08
C LYS A 7 1.10 -29.46 4.84
N GLU A 8 0.46 -28.35 5.01
CA GLU A 8 0.38 -27.27 4.01
C GLU A 8 1.29 -26.13 4.44
N ASN A 9 2.19 -25.75 3.55
CA ASN A 9 3.07 -24.61 3.78
C ASN A 9 2.40 -23.32 3.31
N VAL A 10 2.34 -22.34 4.19
CA VAL A 10 1.82 -21.00 3.91
C VAL A 10 2.84 -19.95 4.31
N CYS A 11 3.00 -18.94 3.47
CA CYS A 11 3.78 -17.76 3.80
C CYS A 11 2.85 -16.67 4.32
N ILE A 12 2.96 -16.36 5.60
CA ILE A 12 2.15 -15.35 6.27
C ILE A 12 2.89 -14.02 6.17
N ASN A 13 2.33 -13.09 5.37
CA ASN A 13 2.82 -11.73 5.28
C ASN A 13 2.06 -10.85 6.27
N GLN A 14 2.75 -10.32 7.26
CA GLN A 14 2.16 -9.51 8.34
C GLN A 14 2.77 -8.12 8.38
N ILE A 15 1.94 -7.10 8.64
CA ILE A 15 2.41 -5.77 9.00
C ILE A 15 2.83 -5.81 10.47
N ILE A 16 4.13 -5.73 10.73
CA ILE A 16 4.70 -5.69 12.08
C ILE A 16 4.60 -4.29 12.66
N GLY A 17 4.74 -3.26 11.83
CA GLY A 17 4.62 -1.88 12.24
C GLY A 17 4.26 -0.96 11.09
N GLN A 18 3.46 0.05 11.41
CA GLN A 18 3.15 1.16 10.51
C GLN A 18 3.34 2.45 11.30
N LYS A 19 4.15 3.35 10.77
CA LYS A 19 4.37 4.67 11.36
C LYS A 19 4.35 5.76 10.32
N ARG A 20 3.84 6.91 10.74
CA ARG A 20 3.91 8.17 9.99
C ARG A 20 4.77 9.14 10.78
N ALA A 21 5.64 9.85 10.09
CA ALA A 21 6.50 10.87 10.64
C ALA A 21 6.49 12.10 9.74
N GLU A 22 6.50 13.28 10.34
CA GLU A 22 6.77 14.51 9.62
C GLU A 22 8.26 14.85 9.78
N THR A 23 8.95 15.04 8.66
CA THR A 23 10.39 15.35 8.61
C THR A 23 10.59 16.75 8.08
N LEU A 24 11.36 17.54 8.80
CA LEU A 24 11.78 18.88 8.36
C LEU A 24 13.17 18.80 7.76
N VAL A 25 13.28 19.28 6.53
CA VAL A 25 14.55 19.39 5.80
C VAL A 25 14.85 20.86 5.59
N GLU A 26 15.99 21.30 6.09
CA GLU A 26 16.40 22.71 6.02
C GLU A 26 17.65 22.84 5.17
N GLY A 27 17.72 23.92 4.40
CA GLY A 27 18.88 24.25 3.61
C GLY A 27 18.85 25.70 3.14
N ASP A 28 19.96 26.15 2.62
CA ASP A 28 20.08 27.50 2.08
C ASP A 28 20.46 27.41 0.60
N VAL A 29 19.92 28.33 -0.19
CA VAL A 29 20.34 28.55 -1.59
C VAL A 29 20.89 29.95 -1.75
N ILE A 30 22.01 30.06 -2.47
CA ILE A 30 22.66 31.34 -2.79
C ILE A 30 22.30 31.67 -4.24
N VAL A 31 21.85 32.90 -4.47
CA VAL A 31 21.59 33.43 -5.81
C VAL A 31 22.91 33.57 -6.54
N ASN A 32 23.04 32.93 -7.70
CA ASN A 32 24.23 33.01 -8.54
C ASN A 32 24.42 34.45 -9.01
N ASP A 33 25.69 34.92 -9.15
CA ASP A 33 26.05 36.29 -9.54
C ASP A 33 25.47 36.74 -10.88
N VAL A 34 25.17 35.81 -11.78
CA VAL A 34 24.52 36.09 -13.07
C VAL A 34 23.02 36.37 -12.98
N LYS A 35 22.40 36.09 -11.81
CA LYS A 35 20.97 36.34 -11.57
C LYS A 35 20.77 37.62 -10.75
N PRO A 36 19.66 38.35 -10.99
CA PRO A 36 19.34 39.53 -10.19
C PRO A 36 18.95 39.15 -8.75
N ASP A 37 19.03 40.16 -7.87
CA ASP A 37 18.69 40.04 -6.46
C ASP A 37 17.22 39.68 -6.24
N VAL A 38 16.92 39.04 -5.09
CA VAL A 38 15.58 38.58 -4.73
C VAL A 38 14.82 39.71 -4.03
N LEU A 39 13.70 40.12 -4.61
CA LEU A 39 12.79 41.07 -3.99
C LEU A 39 11.69 40.32 -3.15
N ASN A 40 11.05 39.33 -3.73
CA ASN A 40 10.00 38.57 -3.09
C ASN A 40 9.93 37.13 -3.63
N ILE A 41 9.49 36.18 -2.80
CA ILE A 41 9.24 34.78 -3.21
C ILE A 41 7.79 34.66 -3.63
N ILE A 42 7.55 34.11 -4.82
CA ILE A 42 6.23 33.93 -5.41
C ILE A 42 5.69 32.53 -5.05
N SER A 43 6.48 31.48 -5.32
CA SER A 43 6.11 30.09 -5.06
C SER A 43 7.35 29.24 -4.81
N ALA A 44 7.18 28.19 -4.04
CA ALA A 44 8.17 27.14 -3.87
C ALA A 44 7.50 25.77 -3.96
N ASN A 45 8.02 24.92 -4.83
CA ASN A 45 7.54 23.55 -5.03
C ASN A 45 8.69 22.57 -4.93
N GLY A 46 8.37 21.26 -4.76
CA GLY A 46 9.40 20.23 -4.70
C GLY A 46 8.88 18.84 -4.98
N ILE A 47 9.80 17.99 -5.42
CA ILE A 47 9.57 16.58 -5.73
C ILE A 47 10.52 15.76 -4.87
N ALA A 48 9.98 14.88 -4.02
CA ALA A 48 10.75 14.00 -3.16
C ALA A 48 11.16 12.73 -3.93
N CYS A 49 12.40 12.31 -3.72
CA CYS A 49 12.96 11.07 -4.23
C CYS A 49 13.56 10.27 -3.07
N VAL A 50 13.34 8.95 -3.04
CA VAL A 50 13.93 8.06 -2.03
C VAL A 50 14.93 7.14 -2.71
N TYR A 51 16.22 7.39 -2.56
CA TYR A 51 17.26 6.63 -3.25
C TYR A 51 17.80 5.46 -2.41
N LYS A 52 17.65 5.47 -1.08
CA LYS A 52 18.09 4.38 -0.20
C LYS A 52 17.11 4.15 0.94
N LYS A 53 16.89 2.88 1.26
CA LYS A 53 16.16 2.44 2.45
C LYS A 53 16.93 1.30 3.13
N GLU A 54 16.86 1.23 4.45
CA GLU A 54 17.56 0.23 5.24
C GLU A 54 16.72 -0.15 6.47
N VAL A 55 16.59 -1.45 6.71
CA VAL A 55 15.93 -2.02 7.89
C VAL A 55 17.04 -2.50 8.85
N MET A 56 16.96 -2.04 10.09
CA MET A 56 17.92 -2.34 11.16
C MET A 56 17.19 -2.87 12.40
N ASP A 57 17.90 -3.40 13.36
CA ASP A 57 17.29 -3.84 14.62
C ASP A 57 16.64 -2.65 15.33
N GLY A 58 15.31 -2.72 15.55
CA GLY A 58 14.50 -1.73 16.26
C GLY A 58 14.22 -0.44 15.49
N LYS A 59 14.73 -0.24 14.27
CA LYS A 59 14.55 1.00 13.51
C LYS A 59 14.73 0.83 12.01
N ILE A 60 14.19 1.77 11.26
CA ILE A 60 14.39 1.90 9.81
C ILE A 60 15.08 3.22 9.49
N ARG A 61 15.79 3.25 8.38
CA ARG A 61 16.41 4.45 7.82
C ARG A 61 15.98 4.63 6.38
N ILE A 62 15.59 5.86 6.04
CA ILE A 62 15.18 6.29 4.70
C ILE A 62 16.04 7.50 4.34
N ASP A 63 16.82 7.38 3.26
CA ASP A 63 17.63 8.45 2.70
C ASP A 63 17.04 8.89 1.37
N GLY A 64 16.92 10.18 1.17
CA GLY A 64 16.33 10.73 -0.03
C GLY A 64 16.75 12.17 -0.29
N SER A 65 16.17 12.75 -1.32
CA SER A 65 16.37 14.15 -1.67
C SER A 65 15.06 14.81 -2.09
N VAL A 66 15.01 16.12 -1.97
CA VAL A 66 13.93 16.98 -2.47
C VAL A 66 14.50 17.89 -3.54
N ASN A 67 14.09 17.69 -4.79
CA ASN A 67 14.36 18.63 -5.87
C ASN A 67 13.43 19.82 -5.69
N THR A 68 13.96 20.99 -5.35
CA THR A 68 13.18 22.20 -5.06
C THR A 68 13.25 23.21 -6.20
N TYR A 69 12.10 23.82 -6.49
CA TYR A 69 11.92 24.85 -7.50
C TYR A 69 11.34 26.09 -6.83
N ILE A 70 12.08 27.19 -6.81
CA ILE A 70 11.68 28.44 -6.17
C ILE A 70 11.54 29.51 -7.24
N ILE A 71 10.35 30.11 -7.32
CA ILE A 71 10.05 31.20 -8.21
C ILE A 71 10.06 32.51 -7.40
N TYR A 72 10.80 33.52 -7.86
CA TYR A 72 10.90 34.76 -7.17
C TYR A 72 10.77 35.97 -8.12
N LEU A 73 10.30 37.06 -7.56
CA LEU A 73 10.34 38.38 -8.19
C LEU A 73 11.72 38.99 -7.96
N ALA A 74 12.38 39.35 -9.05
CA ALA A 74 13.70 39.94 -8.99
C ALA A 74 13.63 41.45 -8.72
N ASP A 75 14.61 41.99 -7.99
CA ASP A 75 14.82 43.43 -7.83
C ASP A 75 15.47 43.99 -9.10
N SER A 76 14.63 44.35 -10.05
CA SER A 76 15.03 44.91 -11.34
C SER A 76 13.99 45.92 -11.82
N GLU A 77 14.41 46.89 -12.63
CA GLU A 77 13.54 47.99 -13.14
C GLU A 77 12.25 47.44 -13.81
N ASN A 78 12.25 46.21 -14.32
CA ASN A 78 11.14 45.61 -15.03
C ASN A 78 10.44 44.49 -14.24
N GLY A 79 10.79 44.25 -12.96
CA GLY A 79 10.15 43.23 -12.11
C GLY A 79 10.21 41.83 -12.70
N ASN A 80 11.35 41.42 -13.25
CA ASN A 80 11.48 40.13 -13.93
C ASN A 80 11.33 38.95 -12.98
N ILE A 81 10.59 37.92 -13.41
CA ILE A 81 10.45 36.67 -12.68
C ILE A 81 11.64 35.77 -12.98
N ARG A 82 12.19 35.15 -11.95
CA ARG A 82 13.34 34.25 -12.02
C ARG A 82 13.08 32.99 -11.17
N SER A 83 13.93 32.00 -11.33
CA SER A 83 13.89 30.79 -10.52
C SER A 83 15.21 30.43 -9.88
N LEU A 84 15.15 29.67 -8.80
CA LEU A 84 16.29 29.04 -8.16
C LEU A 84 15.92 27.58 -7.90
N ASN A 85 16.78 26.68 -8.38
CA ASN A 85 16.59 25.25 -8.19
C ASN A 85 17.72 24.70 -7.33
N THR A 86 17.37 23.87 -6.36
CA THR A 86 18.35 23.20 -5.51
C THR A 86 17.85 21.84 -5.06
N VAL A 87 18.76 21.01 -4.62
CA VAL A 87 18.45 19.69 -4.09
C VAL A 87 18.79 19.70 -2.60
N LEU A 88 17.82 19.29 -1.79
CA LEU A 88 17.99 19.14 -0.35
C LEU A 88 17.98 17.66 0.01
N ASP A 89 19.08 17.14 0.53
CA ASP A 89 19.17 15.77 1.01
C ASP A 89 18.54 15.63 2.38
N PHE A 90 17.90 14.48 2.63
CA PHE A 90 17.33 14.15 3.94
C PHE A 90 17.65 12.72 4.35
N THR A 91 17.68 12.52 5.67
CA THR A 91 17.72 11.21 6.30
C THR A 91 16.64 11.17 7.37
N GLN A 92 15.73 10.20 7.27
CA GLN A 92 14.73 9.94 8.30
C GLN A 92 15.00 8.60 8.96
N ILE A 93 15.07 8.60 10.29
CA ILE A 93 15.15 7.40 11.12
C ILE A 93 13.84 7.29 11.88
N ILE A 94 13.21 6.12 11.84
CA ILE A 94 11.96 5.81 12.53
C ILE A 94 12.17 4.55 13.37
N ASP A 95 11.93 4.67 14.68
CA ASP A 95 11.96 3.52 15.58
C ASP A 95 10.68 2.71 15.42
N ILE A 96 10.82 1.39 15.19
CA ILE A 96 9.71 0.45 15.05
C ILE A 96 10.00 -0.75 15.96
N ASP A 97 9.11 -1.03 16.90
CA ASP A 97 9.24 -2.16 17.81
C ASP A 97 9.25 -3.49 17.02
N ASN A 98 10.09 -4.43 17.45
CA ASN A 98 10.28 -5.75 16.82
C ASN A 98 10.77 -5.71 15.37
N CYS A 99 11.34 -4.59 14.92
CA CYS A 99 11.96 -4.47 13.62
C CYS A 99 13.23 -5.32 13.55
N ARG A 100 13.39 -6.12 12.48
CA ARG A 100 14.55 -6.96 12.19
C ARG A 100 15.03 -6.73 10.75
N PRO A 101 16.32 -6.91 10.46
CA PRO A 101 16.91 -6.66 9.13
C PRO A 101 16.35 -7.52 7.99
N ASP A 102 15.75 -8.67 8.30
CA ASP A 102 15.13 -9.59 7.34
C ASP A 102 13.72 -9.14 6.88
N MET A 103 13.18 -8.09 7.49
CA MET A 103 11.85 -7.56 7.17
C MET A 103 11.89 -6.61 5.98
N ILE A 104 10.74 -6.45 5.35
CA ILE A 104 10.58 -5.66 4.13
C ILE A 104 9.94 -4.33 4.45
N LEU A 105 10.62 -3.26 4.04
CA LEU A 105 10.13 -1.90 4.19
C LEU A 105 9.43 -1.42 2.91
N ASN A 106 8.16 -1.07 3.07
CA ASN A 106 7.42 -0.28 2.11
C ASN A 106 7.28 1.14 2.66
N GLU A 107 7.87 2.12 1.96
CA GLU A 107 7.89 3.53 2.34
C GLU A 107 7.16 4.39 1.32
N SER A 108 6.59 5.49 1.80
CA SER A 108 6.06 6.57 0.96
C SER A 108 6.54 7.90 1.51
N VAL A 109 7.07 8.77 0.65
CA VAL A 109 7.53 10.11 1.03
C VAL A 109 6.92 11.12 0.08
N SER A 110 6.25 12.11 0.65
CA SER A 110 5.65 13.21 -0.11
C SER A 110 6.00 14.55 0.49
N VAL A 111 6.13 15.56 -0.38
CA VAL A 111 6.33 16.95 0.06
C VAL A 111 4.99 17.53 0.49
N LYS A 112 4.86 17.85 1.78
CA LYS A 112 3.68 18.49 2.35
C LYS A 112 3.66 19.99 2.03
N ASN A 113 4.75 20.68 2.35
CA ASN A 113 4.92 22.10 2.12
C ASN A 113 6.40 22.50 1.97
N ILE A 114 6.67 23.58 1.26
CA ILE A 114 7.99 24.21 1.20
C ILE A 114 7.83 25.67 1.57
N ASP A 115 8.45 26.06 2.67
CA ASP A 115 8.52 27.44 3.13
C ASP A 115 9.88 28.01 2.79
N CYS A 116 9.90 29.21 2.20
CA CYS A 116 11.11 29.92 1.85
C CYS A 116 11.13 31.27 2.55
N ARG A 117 12.30 31.62 3.10
CA ARG A 117 12.53 32.91 3.75
C ARG A 117 13.74 33.61 3.14
N ILE A 118 13.57 34.85 2.74
CA ILE A 118 14.67 35.70 2.30
C ILE A 118 15.51 36.05 3.55
N ILE A 119 16.78 35.64 3.55
CA ILE A 119 17.76 36.02 4.58
C ILE A 119 18.39 37.37 4.20
N ASN A 120 18.76 37.49 2.95
CA ASN A 120 19.17 38.75 2.30
C ASN A 120 18.90 38.61 0.79
N GLU A 121 19.14 39.70 0.03
CA GLU A 121 18.88 39.78 -1.40
C GLU A 121 19.55 38.67 -2.24
N ARG A 122 20.60 38.01 -1.70
CA ARG A 122 21.37 36.94 -2.35
C ARG A 122 21.26 35.57 -1.69
N LYS A 123 20.46 35.43 -0.61
CA LYS A 123 20.37 34.19 0.14
C LYS A 123 18.94 33.90 0.60
N ILE A 124 18.46 32.72 0.26
CA ILE A 124 17.15 32.20 0.68
C ILE A 124 17.35 30.97 1.57
N SER A 125 16.71 30.92 2.73
CA SER A 125 16.58 29.73 3.54
C SER A 125 15.32 28.98 3.12
N ILE A 126 15.45 27.66 2.97
CA ILE A 126 14.40 26.74 2.52
C ILE A 126 14.11 25.77 3.65
N LYS A 127 12.83 25.55 3.92
CA LYS A 127 12.34 24.57 4.88
C LYS A 127 11.26 23.70 4.22
N ALA A 128 11.61 22.46 3.89
CA ALA A 128 10.69 21.49 3.33
C ALA A 128 10.14 20.59 4.43
N SER A 129 8.81 20.51 4.54
CA SER A 129 8.10 19.56 5.39
C SER A 129 7.71 18.36 4.55
N LEU A 130 8.16 17.16 4.98
CA LEU A 130 7.89 15.89 4.31
C LEU A 130 6.99 15.02 5.18
N ASP A 131 5.97 14.45 4.58
CA ASP A 131 5.22 13.34 5.18
C ASP A 131 5.89 12.03 4.78
N VAL A 132 6.32 11.27 5.78
CA VAL A 132 6.96 9.96 5.61
C VAL A 132 6.07 8.91 6.22
N GLU A 133 5.59 7.97 5.42
CA GLU A 133 4.90 6.78 5.89
C GLU A 133 5.79 5.56 5.68
N ALA A 134 5.84 4.68 6.67
CA ALA A 134 6.61 3.45 6.64
C ALA A 134 5.74 2.29 7.12
N LYS A 135 5.65 1.24 6.30
CA LYS A 135 5.02 -0.05 6.62
C LYS A 135 6.09 -1.13 6.60
N LEU A 136 6.22 -1.86 7.68
CA LEU A 136 7.18 -2.94 7.82
C LEU A 136 6.47 -4.29 7.79
N TYR A 137 6.89 -5.16 6.87
CA TYR A 137 6.31 -6.48 6.66
C TYR A 137 7.29 -7.57 7.10
N SER A 138 6.78 -8.59 7.78
CA SER A 138 7.45 -9.86 8.03
C SER A 138 6.82 -10.95 7.16
N ASN A 139 7.65 -11.81 6.58
CA ASN A 139 7.24 -12.99 5.82
C ASN A 139 7.62 -14.22 6.63
N GLU A 140 6.65 -14.89 7.24
CA GLU A 140 6.87 -16.09 8.06
C GLU A 140 6.32 -17.32 7.35
N GLN A 141 7.20 -18.28 7.08
CA GLN A 141 6.82 -19.60 6.56
C GLN A 141 6.27 -20.43 7.72
N THR A 142 5.05 -20.93 7.58
CA THR A 142 4.38 -21.72 8.60
C THR A 142 3.83 -23.00 8.00
N ASP A 143 4.16 -24.14 8.62
CA ASP A 143 3.62 -25.44 8.26
C ASP A 143 2.35 -25.70 9.07
N ILE A 144 1.22 -25.81 8.41
CA ILE A 144 -0.07 -26.11 9.03
C ILE A 144 -0.38 -27.60 8.85
N ILE A 145 -0.64 -28.31 9.94
CA ILE A 145 -1.07 -29.72 9.87
C ILE A 145 -2.53 -29.76 9.39
N THR A 146 -2.72 -30.36 8.22
CA THR A 146 -4.03 -30.46 7.54
C THR A 146 -4.59 -31.88 7.53
N GLY A 147 -3.74 -32.87 7.79
CA GLY A 147 -4.12 -34.27 7.82
C GLY A 147 -3.17 -35.12 8.69
N ILE A 148 -3.65 -36.30 9.06
CA ILE A 148 -2.87 -37.30 9.78
C ILE A 148 -3.01 -38.63 9.02
N THR A 149 -1.86 -39.19 8.65
CA THR A 149 -1.76 -40.49 8.00
C THR A 149 -1.23 -41.52 9.01
N ASN A 150 -1.41 -42.80 8.73
CA ASN A 150 -0.98 -43.96 9.56
C ASN A 150 -1.68 -44.15 10.92
N PHE A 151 -2.83 -43.48 11.14
CA PHE A 151 -3.64 -43.68 12.35
C PHE A 151 -5.14 -43.86 12.04
N ASP A 152 -5.58 -45.10 11.90
CA ASP A 152 -6.98 -45.42 11.54
C ASP A 152 -8.01 -45.02 12.62
N ASP A 153 -7.58 -44.82 13.87
CA ASP A 153 -8.44 -44.49 15.01
C ASP A 153 -8.32 -43.01 15.44
N MET A 154 -7.63 -42.18 14.66
CA MET A 154 -7.57 -40.74 14.88
C MET A 154 -8.86 -40.08 14.42
N GLN A 155 -9.42 -39.26 15.29
CA GLN A 155 -10.57 -38.42 15.00
C GLN A 155 -10.11 -36.98 14.93
N THR A 156 -10.48 -36.28 13.87
CA THR A 156 -10.14 -34.86 13.67
C THR A 156 -11.40 -34.02 13.52
N LEU A 157 -11.43 -32.90 14.18
CA LEU A 157 -12.41 -31.83 13.95
C LEU A 157 -11.72 -30.76 13.09
N SER A 158 -12.17 -30.61 11.87
CA SER A 158 -11.58 -29.67 10.94
C SER A 158 -12.61 -28.72 10.34
N ASN A 159 -12.12 -27.60 9.88
CA ASN A 159 -12.89 -26.55 9.21
C ASN A 159 -12.09 -25.99 8.03
N ASN A 160 -12.75 -25.82 6.88
CA ASN A 160 -12.11 -25.19 5.74
C ASN A 160 -11.98 -23.70 5.97
N LYS A 161 -10.77 -23.20 5.85
CA LYS A 161 -10.42 -21.78 5.96
C LYS A 161 -9.72 -21.31 4.70
N CYS A 162 -10.08 -20.11 4.26
CA CYS A 162 -9.39 -19.43 3.18
C CYS A 162 -8.27 -18.56 3.76
N ILE A 163 -7.06 -18.73 3.25
CA ILE A 163 -5.87 -17.95 3.67
C ILE A 163 -5.21 -17.37 2.43
N SER A 164 -4.93 -16.08 2.47
CA SER A 164 -4.08 -15.44 1.45
C SER A 164 -2.61 -15.64 1.84
N SER A 165 -1.93 -16.51 1.10
CA SER A 165 -0.50 -16.78 1.27
C SER A 165 0.31 -15.91 0.32
N LEU A 166 1.43 -15.37 0.79
CA LEU A 166 2.39 -14.69 -0.08
C LEU A 166 3.10 -15.73 -0.95
N VAL A 167 2.94 -15.60 -2.26
CA VAL A 167 3.67 -16.40 -3.26
C VAL A 167 5.13 -15.95 -3.33
N GLY A 168 5.32 -14.63 -3.32
CA GLY A 168 6.63 -14.02 -3.38
C GLY A 168 6.56 -12.51 -3.52
N GLU A 169 7.74 -11.93 -3.53
CA GLU A 169 7.96 -10.52 -3.74
C GLU A 169 9.09 -10.29 -4.74
N GLY A 170 9.08 -9.13 -5.36
CA GLY A 170 10.14 -8.76 -6.27
C GLY A 170 10.16 -7.27 -6.54
N ASN A 171 11.24 -6.79 -7.11
CA ASN A 171 11.36 -5.42 -7.58
C ASN A 171 12.20 -5.33 -8.84
N THR A 172 12.02 -4.23 -9.58
CA THR A 172 12.83 -3.92 -10.75
C THR A 172 13.03 -2.42 -10.84
N ARG A 173 14.13 -1.98 -11.43
CA ARG A 173 14.40 -0.58 -11.72
C ARG A 173 14.19 -0.28 -13.18
N VAL A 174 13.51 0.82 -13.44
CA VAL A 174 13.22 1.29 -14.79
C VAL A 174 13.54 2.79 -14.90
N TYR A 175 13.88 3.22 -16.10
CA TYR A 175 14.22 4.60 -16.39
C TYR A 175 13.26 5.14 -17.44
N ALA A 176 12.53 6.18 -17.08
CA ALA A 176 11.76 6.97 -18.01
C ALA A 176 12.64 8.16 -18.49
N LYS A 177 13.07 8.13 -19.74
CA LYS A 177 13.98 9.13 -20.30
C LYS A 177 13.39 9.71 -21.57
N ASP A 178 13.52 11.04 -21.70
CA ASP A 178 13.10 11.75 -22.91
C ASP A 178 13.90 13.05 -23.08
N THR A 179 13.88 13.59 -24.29
CA THR A 179 14.37 14.91 -24.61
C THR A 179 13.23 15.71 -25.21
N LEU A 180 12.72 16.65 -24.43
CA LEU A 180 11.59 17.49 -24.80
C LEU A 180 12.07 18.67 -25.65
N SER A 181 11.52 18.82 -26.83
CA SER A 181 11.73 20.01 -27.64
C SER A 181 10.84 21.15 -27.13
N VAL A 182 11.41 22.29 -26.84
CA VAL A 182 10.67 23.55 -26.63
C VAL A 182 10.36 24.18 -27.98
N ASP A 183 9.53 25.25 -27.99
CA ASP A 183 9.23 25.94 -29.25
C ASP A 183 10.53 26.43 -29.90
N SER A 184 10.66 26.29 -31.21
CA SER A 184 11.85 26.62 -31.97
C SER A 184 12.23 28.11 -31.94
N VAL A 185 11.31 28.96 -31.49
CA VAL A 185 11.57 30.40 -31.26
C VAL A 185 11.96 30.73 -29.82
N ASP A 186 12.01 29.73 -28.95
CA ASP A 186 12.30 29.88 -27.53
C ASP A 186 13.73 29.43 -27.22
N ASP A 187 14.65 30.34 -27.01
CA ASP A 187 15.93 30.00 -26.38
C ASP A 187 15.74 29.86 -24.88
N LEU A 188 16.03 28.67 -24.37
CA LEU A 188 15.80 28.26 -22.98
C LEU A 188 16.81 28.93 -22.04
N ALA A 189 16.35 29.81 -21.14
CA ALA A 189 17.18 30.42 -20.11
C ALA A 189 17.19 29.65 -18.80
N GLU A 190 16.00 29.28 -18.27
CA GLU A 190 15.85 28.66 -16.96
C GLU A 190 14.67 27.67 -16.89
N ILE A 191 14.84 26.59 -16.15
CA ILE A 191 13.72 25.76 -15.71
C ILE A 191 13.15 26.35 -14.42
N MET A 192 11.91 26.79 -14.47
CA MET A 192 11.25 27.50 -13.37
C MET A 192 10.54 26.60 -12.37
N ASN A 193 9.82 25.60 -12.87
CA ASN A 193 9.08 24.66 -12.07
C ASN A 193 8.93 23.34 -12.81
N ALA A 194 8.77 22.25 -12.05
CA ALA A 194 8.46 20.94 -12.62
C ALA A 194 7.50 20.17 -11.71
N SER A 195 6.69 19.32 -12.33
CA SER A 195 5.88 18.32 -11.63
C SER A 195 5.99 16.97 -12.32
N LEU A 196 5.87 15.92 -11.55
CA LEU A 196 5.84 14.54 -12.01
C LEU A 196 4.68 13.81 -11.35
N LYS A 197 3.85 13.17 -12.19
CA LYS A 197 2.76 12.29 -11.76
C LYS A 197 2.95 10.92 -12.41
N ILE A 198 2.64 9.85 -11.68
CA ILE A 198 2.60 8.49 -12.24
C ILE A 198 1.14 8.13 -12.46
N VAL A 199 0.75 8.09 -13.72
CA VAL A 199 -0.64 7.90 -14.15
C VAL A 199 -0.78 6.64 -15.00
N ASN A 200 -2.02 6.23 -15.29
CA ASN A 200 -2.32 5.09 -16.15
C ASN A 200 -1.64 3.79 -15.70
N LYS A 201 -1.60 3.54 -14.37
CA LYS A 201 -1.02 2.34 -13.77
C LYS A 201 -1.78 1.09 -14.24
N GLU A 202 -1.08 0.10 -14.78
CA GLU A 202 -1.63 -1.17 -15.25
C GLU A 202 -0.72 -2.32 -14.82
N VAL A 203 -1.32 -3.42 -14.36
CA VAL A 203 -0.60 -4.63 -13.96
C VAL A 203 -1.12 -5.81 -14.78
N LYS A 204 -0.22 -6.58 -15.38
CA LYS A 204 -0.54 -7.83 -16.08
C LYS A 204 0.31 -8.95 -15.54
N LEU A 205 -0.33 -10.07 -15.23
CA LEU A 205 0.34 -11.26 -14.76
C LEU A 205 0.71 -12.16 -15.95
N SER A 206 1.81 -12.85 -15.78
CA SER A 206 2.29 -13.89 -16.71
C SER A 206 3.05 -14.92 -15.89
N TYR A 207 3.33 -16.08 -16.48
CA TYR A 207 4.07 -17.13 -15.79
C TYR A 207 5.43 -16.63 -15.28
N ASN A 208 5.63 -16.70 -13.96
CA ASN A 208 6.81 -16.23 -13.22
C ASN A 208 7.15 -14.74 -13.38
N LYS A 209 6.23 -13.89 -13.86
CA LYS A 209 6.50 -12.47 -14.09
C LYS A 209 5.28 -11.60 -13.86
N VAL A 210 5.51 -10.43 -13.30
CA VAL A 210 4.54 -9.34 -13.25
C VAL A 210 5.02 -8.25 -14.21
N LEU A 211 4.19 -7.90 -15.17
CA LEU A 211 4.40 -6.73 -16.02
C LEU A 211 3.69 -5.54 -15.39
N ALA A 212 4.46 -4.61 -14.87
CA ALA A 212 3.98 -3.34 -14.36
C ALA A 212 4.18 -2.24 -15.41
N LYS A 213 3.12 -1.52 -15.74
CA LYS A 213 3.11 -0.40 -16.68
C LYS A 213 2.53 0.84 -16.03
N ALA A 214 3.01 2.00 -16.44
CA ALA A 214 2.47 3.31 -16.10
C ALA A 214 2.97 4.34 -17.11
N GLU A 215 2.58 5.59 -16.91
CA GLU A 215 3.14 6.73 -17.62
C GLU A 215 3.68 7.74 -16.59
N ALA A 216 4.91 8.20 -16.78
CA ALA A 216 5.43 9.38 -16.10
C ALA A 216 4.96 10.62 -16.84
N GLU A 217 3.94 11.28 -16.33
CA GLU A 217 3.51 12.58 -16.82
C GLU A 217 4.37 13.67 -16.19
N ILE A 218 5.18 14.31 -17.01
CA ILE A 218 6.11 15.36 -16.59
C ILE A 218 5.66 16.66 -17.22
N TRP A 219 5.49 17.66 -16.39
CA TRP A 219 5.18 19.01 -16.80
C TRP A 219 6.31 19.94 -16.32
N ILE A 220 6.78 20.81 -17.19
CA ILE A 220 7.91 21.71 -16.94
C ILE A 220 7.53 23.13 -17.37
N MET A 221 7.69 24.08 -16.48
CA MET A 221 7.62 25.51 -16.77
C MET A 221 9.02 26.06 -16.92
N TYR A 222 9.25 26.81 -17.97
CA TYR A 222 10.55 27.38 -18.30
C TYR A 222 10.48 28.87 -18.69
N LEU A 223 11.59 29.54 -18.50
CA LEU A 223 11.81 30.92 -18.91
C LEU A 223 12.69 30.93 -20.18
N THR A 224 12.34 31.78 -21.11
CA THR A 224 13.15 32.05 -22.32
C THR A 224 14.13 33.22 -22.11
N GLU A 225 15.14 33.36 -22.97
CA GLU A 225 16.09 34.45 -22.88
C GLU A 225 15.45 35.84 -23.07
N ASP A 226 14.33 35.90 -23.80
CA ASP A 226 13.54 37.12 -23.98
C ASP A 226 12.47 37.31 -22.90
N ASN A 227 12.61 36.62 -21.76
CA ASN A 227 11.77 36.70 -20.56
C ASN A 227 10.29 36.26 -20.75
N ARG A 228 9.98 35.42 -21.73
CA ARG A 228 8.67 34.79 -21.83
C ARG A 228 8.62 33.53 -20.95
N ILE A 229 7.46 33.30 -20.34
CA ILE A 229 7.20 32.10 -19.53
C ILE A 229 6.32 31.16 -20.34
N ASN A 230 6.84 29.96 -20.59
CA ASN A 230 6.16 28.89 -21.32
C ASN A 230 6.21 27.59 -20.55
N ASN A 231 5.50 26.59 -21.04
CA ASN A 231 5.52 25.24 -20.47
C ASN A 231 5.56 24.17 -21.57
N VAL A 232 6.04 23.01 -21.19
CA VAL A 232 6.05 21.80 -22.02
C VAL A 232 5.70 20.60 -21.14
N SER A 233 4.96 19.65 -21.68
CA SER A 233 4.63 18.41 -20.99
C SER A 233 4.83 17.21 -21.88
N THR A 234 5.12 16.07 -21.25
CA THR A 234 5.24 14.78 -21.92
C THR A 234 4.70 13.66 -21.04
N LYS A 235 4.33 12.55 -21.68
CA LYS A 235 4.01 11.28 -21.01
C LYS A 235 5.02 10.23 -21.47
N ILE A 236 5.92 9.86 -20.58
CA ILE A 236 6.97 8.89 -20.86
C ILE A 236 6.49 7.51 -20.36
N PRO A 237 6.42 6.49 -21.22
CA PRO A 237 5.99 5.16 -20.81
C PRO A 237 6.98 4.54 -19.82
N ILE A 238 6.46 3.98 -18.75
CA ILE A 238 7.16 3.17 -17.76
C ILE A 238 6.71 1.73 -17.97
N MET A 239 7.67 0.82 -18.14
CA MET A 239 7.39 -0.60 -18.26
C MET A 239 8.51 -1.40 -17.62
N GLY A 240 8.15 -2.27 -16.67
CA GLY A 240 9.09 -3.15 -15.99
C GLY A 240 8.52 -4.55 -15.79
N PHE A 241 9.40 -5.54 -15.89
CA PHE A 241 9.10 -6.90 -15.51
C PHE A 241 9.67 -7.17 -14.12
N ILE A 242 8.83 -7.66 -13.23
CA ILE A 242 9.20 -8.08 -11.89
C ILE A 242 9.14 -9.60 -11.88
N ASP A 243 10.29 -10.25 -11.61
CA ASP A 243 10.38 -11.69 -11.55
C ASP A 243 9.90 -12.18 -10.18
N ILE A 244 8.86 -13.04 -10.17
CA ILE A 244 8.33 -13.70 -8.97
C ILE A 244 8.04 -15.14 -9.37
N GLU A 245 8.71 -16.09 -8.73
CA GLU A 245 8.53 -17.52 -9.01
C GLU A 245 7.12 -18.00 -8.65
N ASN A 246 6.59 -18.92 -9.43
CA ASN A 246 5.28 -19.57 -9.24
C ASN A 246 4.05 -18.64 -9.36
N ILE A 247 4.22 -17.41 -9.83
CA ILE A 247 3.09 -16.53 -10.10
C ILE A 247 2.28 -16.97 -11.31
N ASN A 248 0.98 -16.79 -11.25
CA ASN A 248 0.03 -17.09 -12.33
C ASN A 248 -1.13 -16.07 -12.35
N ASP A 249 -2.03 -16.20 -13.34
CA ASP A 249 -3.11 -15.22 -13.58
C ASP A 249 -4.17 -15.13 -12.46
N ASN A 250 -4.18 -16.08 -11.52
CA ASN A 250 -5.13 -16.08 -10.38
C ASN A 250 -4.58 -15.33 -9.16
N ASN A 251 -3.31 -14.93 -9.17
CA ASN A 251 -2.71 -14.24 -8.05
C ASN A 251 -3.16 -12.77 -7.97
N ILE A 252 -3.18 -12.25 -6.75
CA ILE A 252 -3.45 -10.84 -6.48
C ILE A 252 -2.12 -10.14 -6.26
N CYS A 253 -1.88 -9.06 -6.98
CA CYS A 253 -0.63 -8.31 -6.90
C CYS A 253 -0.85 -6.89 -6.39
N ASP A 254 -0.05 -6.51 -5.38
CA ASP A 254 0.11 -5.14 -4.96
C ASP A 254 1.38 -4.60 -5.60
N VAL A 255 1.26 -3.61 -6.45
CA VAL A 255 2.39 -3.02 -7.17
C VAL A 255 2.55 -1.56 -6.80
N ASP A 256 3.74 -1.21 -6.32
CA ASP A 256 4.14 0.15 -5.99
C ASP A 256 5.08 0.73 -7.05
N TYR A 257 4.93 2.03 -7.31
CA TYR A 257 5.74 2.81 -8.24
C TYR A 257 6.43 3.93 -7.47
N LYS A 258 7.74 3.82 -7.24
CA LYS A 258 8.49 4.75 -6.40
C LYS A 258 9.56 5.49 -7.17
N LEU A 259 9.58 6.81 -7.02
CA LEU A 259 10.59 7.67 -7.62
C LEU A 259 11.88 7.62 -6.79
N LYS A 260 12.98 7.16 -7.41
CA LYS A 260 14.30 7.05 -6.79
C LYS A 260 15.18 8.26 -7.09
N ASN A 261 15.09 8.78 -8.31
CA ASN A 261 15.84 9.93 -8.73
C ASN A 261 15.12 10.67 -9.86
N LEU A 262 15.30 11.98 -9.96
CA LEU A 262 14.75 12.82 -11.02
C LEU A 262 15.79 13.83 -11.48
N ILE A 263 16.06 13.83 -12.77
CA ILE A 263 16.96 14.78 -13.43
C ILE A 263 16.15 15.55 -14.47
N ILE A 264 16.07 16.86 -14.32
CA ILE A 264 15.48 17.77 -15.31
C ILE A 264 16.49 18.90 -15.51
N LYS A 265 17.01 19.03 -16.72
CA LYS A 265 18.03 20.03 -17.03
C LYS A 265 17.99 20.44 -18.51
N PRO A 266 18.46 21.63 -18.86
CA PRO A 266 18.71 21.98 -20.25
C PRO A 266 19.61 20.92 -20.91
N ASN A 267 19.32 20.57 -22.15
CA ASN A 267 20.15 19.62 -22.89
C ASN A 267 21.45 20.32 -23.33
N ASN A 268 22.58 19.70 -23.02
CA ASN A 268 23.89 20.30 -23.30
C ASN A 268 24.11 20.44 -24.81
N GLY A 269 24.31 21.70 -25.24
CA GLY A 269 24.60 22.03 -26.66
C GLY A 269 23.40 22.30 -27.54
N GLU A 270 22.17 22.19 -26.99
CA GLU A 270 20.93 22.52 -27.68
C GLU A 270 20.09 23.50 -26.86
N THR A 271 19.89 24.72 -27.36
CA THR A 271 19.12 25.77 -26.65
C THR A 271 17.62 25.54 -26.65
N HIS A 272 17.14 24.56 -27.45
CA HIS A 272 15.70 24.28 -27.64
C HIS A 272 15.25 22.93 -27.10
N SER A 273 15.99 22.38 -26.14
CA SER A 273 15.59 21.08 -25.59
C SER A 273 15.89 20.92 -24.10
N ILE A 274 15.03 20.14 -23.42
CA ILE A 274 15.13 19.80 -21.99
C ILE A 274 15.29 18.29 -21.88
N TYR A 275 16.37 17.85 -21.25
CA TYR A 275 16.59 16.44 -20.90
C TYR A 275 15.87 16.10 -19.62
N VAL A 276 15.13 14.99 -19.64
CA VAL A 276 14.42 14.45 -18.49
C VAL A 276 14.79 12.98 -18.28
N GLU A 277 15.08 12.61 -17.05
CA GLU A 277 15.29 11.24 -16.62
C GLU A 277 14.68 11.02 -15.25
N ALA A 278 13.72 10.11 -15.14
CA ALA A 278 13.15 9.62 -13.89
C ALA A 278 13.56 8.16 -13.67
N GLU A 279 14.30 7.89 -12.60
CA GLU A 279 14.60 6.54 -12.14
C GLU A 279 13.48 6.08 -11.20
N MET A 280 12.83 4.96 -11.54
CA MET A 280 11.71 4.40 -10.79
C MET A 280 12.08 3.00 -10.27
N GLU A 281 11.65 2.68 -9.06
CA GLU A 281 11.58 1.32 -8.52
C GLU A 281 10.13 0.84 -8.58
N LEU A 282 9.92 -0.27 -9.27
CA LEU A 282 8.64 -0.98 -9.30
C LEU A 282 8.78 -2.18 -8.39
N SER A 283 7.94 -2.31 -7.38
CA SER A 283 7.94 -3.44 -6.44
C SER A 283 6.58 -4.11 -6.38
N CYS A 284 6.56 -5.41 -6.14
CA CYS A 284 5.33 -6.20 -6.12
C CYS A 284 5.35 -7.22 -4.98
N PHE A 285 4.23 -7.32 -4.27
CA PHE A 285 3.86 -8.46 -3.44
C PHE A 285 2.77 -9.26 -4.17
N ALA A 286 2.99 -10.56 -4.35
CA ALA A 286 2.05 -11.45 -5.02
C ALA A 286 1.43 -12.45 -4.04
N TYR A 287 0.12 -12.56 -4.03
CA TYR A 287 -0.64 -13.41 -3.11
C TYR A 287 -1.47 -14.43 -3.86
N GLU A 288 -1.60 -15.61 -3.29
CA GLU A 288 -2.55 -16.63 -3.70
C GLU A 288 -3.59 -16.88 -2.61
N SER A 289 -4.79 -17.23 -3.00
CA SER A 289 -5.83 -17.68 -2.08
C SER A 289 -5.79 -19.18 -1.98
N LYS A 290 -5.49 -19.72 -0.78
CA LYS A 290 -5.48 -21.17 -0.48
C LYS A 290 -6.66 -21.53 0.40
N GLU A 291 -7.38 -22.56 0.03
CA GLU A 291 -8.36 -23.21 0.92
C GLU A 291 -7.66 -24.31 1.69
N ILE A 292 -7.59 -24.17 3.01
CA ILE A 292 -6.87 -25.08 3.91
C ILE A 292 -7.86 -25.76 4.83
N ASN A 293 -7.77 -27.09 4.92
CA ASN A 293 -8.49 -27.88 5.89
C ASN A 293 -7.80 -27.77 7.26
N LEU A 294 -8.21 -26.79 8.06
CA LEU A 294 -7.61 -26.50 9.37
C LEU A 294 -8.14 -27.47 10.42
N ILE A 295 -7.25 -28.25 11.03
CA ILE A 295 -7.61 -29.13 12.16
C ILE A 295 -7.69 -28.27 13.43
N GLU A 296 -8.92 -28.13 13.95
CA GLU A 296 -9.20 -27.37 15.17
C GLU A 296 -9.00 -28.20 16.43
N ASP A 297 -9.25 -29.51 16.37
CA ASP A 297 -9.11 -30.43 17.50
C ASP A 297 -8.93 -31.87 17.00
N MET A 298 -8.30 -32.71 17.82
CA MET A 298 -8.12 -34.12 17.52
C MET A 298 -8.04 -34.97 18.77
N TYR A 299 -8.30 -36.26 18.62
CA TYR A 299 -8.07 -37.31 19.65
C TYR A 299 -7.98 -38.68 19.00
N SER A 300 -7.34 -39.62 19.68
CA SER A 300 -7.40 -41.05 19.30
C SER A 300 -8.27 -41.83 20.24
N ILE A 301 -8.94 -42.83 19.70
CA ILE A 301 -9.78 -43.73 20.48
C ILE A 301 -8.92 -44.64 21.38
N SER A 302 -7.74 -45.04 20.91
CA SER A 302 -6.89 -46.02 21.57
C SER A 302 -5.64 -45.47 22.25
N GLN A 303 -5.24 -44.25 21.92
CA GLN A 303 -3.99 -43.65 22.39
C GLN A 303 -4.22 -42.29 23.02
N ASP A 304 -3.21 -41.80 23.75
CA ASP A 304 -3.20 -40.42 24.26
C ASP A 304 -2.55 -39.52 23.23
N VAL A 305 -3.23 -38.44 22.84
CA VAL A 305 -2.76 -37.45 21.87
C VAL A 305 -2.54 -36.15 22.59
N GLU A 306 -1.33 -35.66 22.52
CA GLU A 306 -0.94 -34.34 23.00
C GLU A 306 -0.52 -33.49 21.79
N PHE A 307 -1.00 -32.25 21.72
CA PHE A 307 -0.65 -31.32 20.67
C PHE A 307 -0.62 -29.90 21.21
N ASN A 308 0.21 -29.06 20.60
CA ASN A 308 0.30 -27.65 20.89
C ASN A 308 -0.55 -26.87 19.90
N LYS A 309 -1.16 -25.78 20.39
CA LYS A 309 -1.89 -24.82 19.56
C LYS A 309 -1.19 -23.50 19.57
N GLU A 310 -0.93 -22.97 18.40
CA GLU A 310 -0.44 -21.61 18.20
C GLU A 310 -1.54 -20.75 17.56
N ASN A 311 -1.68 -19.50 18.06
CA ASN A 311 -2.62 -18.55 17.47
C ASN A 311 -1.84 -17.62 16.55
N ILE A 312 -2.15 -17.67 15.27
CA ILE A 312 -1.56 -16.82 14.24
C ILE A 312 -2.60 -15.87 13.65
N THR A 313 -2.17 -14.72 13.21
CA THR A 313 -3.02 -13.77 12.48
C THR A 313 -2.74 -13.92 11.00
N THR A 314 -3.76 -14.20 10.21
CA THR A 314 -3.65 -14.41 8.76
C THR A 314 -4.53 -13.43 8.00
N ILE A 315 -4.27 -13.27 6.71
CA ILE A 315 -5.17 -12.59 5.77
C ILE A 315 -6.13 -13.65 5.23
N ALA A 316 -7.40 -13.59 5.66
CA ALA A 316 -8.45 -14.53 5.21
C ALA A 316 -8.93 -14.24 3.78
N GLY A 317 -8.72 -13.03 3.29
CA GLY A 317 -9.06 -12.63 1.93
C GLY A 317 -8.42 -11.30 1.57
N LYS A 318 -8.02 -11.18 0.32
CA LYS A 318 -7.42 -9.97 -0.24
C LYS A 318 -8.02 -9.67 -1.61
N GLN A 319 -8.16 -8.40 -1.94
CA GLN A 319 -8.59 -7.95 -3.25
C GLN A 319 -8.16 -6.52 -3.50
N ASN A 320 -8.05 -6.16 -4.76
CA ASN A 320 -7.79 -4.81 -5.21
C ASN A 320 -8.94 -4.34 -6.09
N ILE A 321 -9.47 -3.17 -5.79
CA ILE A 321 -10.47 -2.50 -6.61
C ILE A 321 -9.95 -1.15 -7.08
N ARG A 322 -10.37 -0.76 -8.28
CA ARG A 322 -10.01 0.51 -8.89
C ARG A 322 -11.28 1.24 -9.27
N GLN A 323 -11.41 2.48 -8.81
CA GLN A 323 -12.58 3.30 -9.11
C GLN A 323 -12.17 4.75 -9.33
N ASP A 324 -12.83 5.41 -10.29
CA ASP A 324 -12.56 6.79 -10.65
C ASP A 324 -13.59 7.72 -10.01
N CYS A 325 -13.12 8.88 -9.56
CA CYS A 325 -13.93 9.98 -9.04
C CYS A 325 -13.73 11.21 -9.92
N ASN A 326 -14.82 11.69 -10.53
CA ASN A 326 -14.80 12.87 -11.38
C ASN A 326 -15.38 14.07 -10.62
N ILE A 327 -14.61 15.14 -10.51
CA ILE A 327 -15.00 16.38 -9.85
C ILE A 327 -15.11 17.48 -10.92
N ARG A 328 -16.26 18.17 -10.93
CA ARG A 328 -16.49 19.35 -11.76
C ARG A 328 -16.97 20.46 -10.87
N GLU A 329 -16.15 21.50 -10.73
CA GLU A 329 -16.41 22.62 -9.85
C GLU A 329 -16.08 23.94 -10.51
N GLN A 330 -16.77 25.00 -10.10
CA GLN A 330 -16.43 26.36 -10.48
C GLN A 330 -15.67 27.03 -9.34
N ILE A 331 -14.48 27.52 -9.65
CA ILE A 331 -13.61 28.22 -8.72
C ILE A 331 -13.68 29.71 -9.05
N SER A 332 -14.01 30.53 -8.06
CA SER A 332 -14.01 31.98 -8.22
C SER A 332 -12.67 32.56 -7.79
N MET A 333 -11.96 33.16 -8.73
CA MET A 333 -10.68 33.87 -8.55
C MET A 333 -10.73 35.20 -9.29
N PRO A 334 -11.42 36.22 -8.75
CA PRO A 334 -11.58 37.53 -9.42
C PRO A 334 -10.25 38.20 -9.76
N GLU A 335 -9.21 37.94 -8.97
CA GLU A 335 -7.87 38.44 -9.18
C GLU A 335 -7.19 37.91 -10.46
N VAL A 336 -7.57 36.74 -10.94
CA VAL A 336 -7.07 36.17 -12.21
C VAL A 336 -7.68 36.95 -13.40
N GLY A 337 -8.95 37.34 -13.28
CA GLY A 337 -9.65 37.96 -14.40
C GLY A 337 -9.62 37.10 -15.66
N SER A 338 -9.13 37.70 -16.76
CA SER A 338 -8.87 37.01 -18.03
C SER A 338 -7.38 36.68 -18.27
N ASN A 339 -6.54 36.84 -17.25
CA ASN A 339 -5.11 36.63 -17.36
C ASN A 339 -4.73 35.16 -17.47
N LYS A 340 -3.53 34.89 -17.93
CA LYS A 340 -3.04 33.52 -18.13
C LYS A 340 -2.81 32.80 -16.81
N ILE A 341 -3.29 31.56 -16.70
CA ILE A 341 -2.85 30.60 -15.67
C ILE A 341 -1.64 29.87 -16.25
N TYR A 342 -0.49 29.99 -15.59
CA TYR A 342 0.74 29.32 -16.00
C TYR A 342 0.77 27.87 -15.55
N CYS A 343 0.30 27.59 -14.32
CA CYS A 343 0.31 26.28 -13.70
C CYS A 343 -0.84 26.14 -12.70
N ALA A 344 -1.38 24.94 -12.61
CA ALA A 344 -2.21 24.51 -11.50
C ALA A 344 -1.67 23.16 -10.99
N ASN A 345 -1.23 23.12 -9.74
CA ASN A 345 -0.69 21.90 -9.13
C ASN A 345 -1.70 21.33 -8.13
N THR A 346 -2.29 20.20 -8.46
CA THR A 346 -3.35 19.55 -7.67
C THR A 346 -2.78 18.44 -6.82
N LYS A 347 -2.99 18.52 -5.49
CA LYS A 347 -2.63 17.48 -4.52
C LYS A 347 -3.89 16.98 -3.82
N PRO A 348 -4.25 15.70 -3.93
CA PRO A 348 -5.36 15.12 -3.19
C PRO A 348 -4.94 14.77 -1.76
N ILE A 349 -5.82 15.03 -0.79
CA ILE A 349 -5.61 14.73 0.62
C ILE A 349 -6.85 14.01 1.13
N ILE A 350 -6.70 12.79 1.63
CA ILE A 350 -7.76 12.05 2.33
C ILE A 350 -7.71 12.45 3.81
N ASN A 351 -8.80 13.03 4.32
CA ASN A 351 -8.93 13.46 5.71
C ASN A 351 -9.56 12.37 6.59
N ASP A 352 -10.52 11.60 6.05
CA ASP A 352 -11.21 10.54 6.78
C ASP A 352 -11.62 9.40 5.84
N THR A 353 -11.57 8.17 6.37
CA THR A 353 -11.98 6.95 5.67
C THR A 353 -12.85 6.11 6.59
N LYS A 354 -14.08 5.81 6.16
CA LYS A 354 -15.03 4.97 6.91
C LYS A 354 -15.39 3.73 6.12
N VAL A 355 -15.02 2.57 6.67
CA VAL A 355 -15.33 1.27 6.09
C VAL A 355 -16.67 0.78 6.65
N MET A 356 -17.59 0.43 5.76
CA MET A 356 -18.92 -0.09 6.08
C MET A 356 -19.19 -1.31 5.19
N ASN A 357 -20.18 -2.12 5.55
CA ASN A 357 -20.56 -3.26 4.70
C ASN A 357 -21.02 -2.78 3.32
N GLY A 358 -20.36 -3.29 2.27
CA GLY A 358 -20.65 -2.96 0.88
C GLY A 358 -20.01 -1.66 0.38
N LYS A 359 -19.39 -0.83 1.24
CA LYS A 359 -18.85 0.47 0.82
C LYS A 359 -17.77 1.05 1.70
N ILE A 360 -16.97 1.93 1.10
CA ILE A 360 -15.99 2.78 1.79
C ILE A 360 -16.33 4.24 1.47
N LEU A 361 -16.47 5.05 2.51
CA LEU A 361 -16.69 6.48 2.40
C LEU A 361 -15.37 7.22 2.61
N TYR A 362 -14.97 8.00 1.64
CA TYR A 362 -13.83 8.90 1.72
C TYR A 362 -14.31 10.34 1.81
N SER A 363 -13.72 11.10 2.70
CA SER A 363 -13.82 12.55 2.70
C SER A 363 -12.43 13.17 2.68
N GLY A 364 -12.26 14.21 1.90
CA GLY A 364 -10.96 14.84 1.73
C GLY A 364 -11.05 16.18 1.04
N GLU A 365 -9.90 16.68 0.65
CA GLU A 365 -9.76 17.94 -0.09
C GLU A 365 -8.72 17.83 -1.20
N LEU A 366 -8.93 18.57 -2.26
CA LEU A 366 -7.96 18.85 -3.31
C LEU A 366 -7.31 20.19 -3.01
N SER A 367 -6.03 20.16 -2.66
CA SER A 367 -5.23 21.40 -2.52
C SER A 367 -4.66 21.78 -3.88
N ILE A 368 -5.16 22.86 -4.47
CA ILE A 368 -4.79 23.32 -5.80
C ILE A 368 -4.02 24.63 -5.66
N GLU A 369 -2.78 24.65 -6.12
CA GLU A 369 -1.96 25.87 -6.18
C GLU A 369 -1.92 26.39 -7.61
N PHE A 370 -2.50 27.57 -7.82
CA PHE A 370 -2.48 28.28 -9.10
C PHE A 370 -1.33 29.27 -9.13
N LEU A 371 -0.56 29.25 -10.23
CA LEU A 371 0.36 30.32 -10.61
C LEU A 371 -0.26 31.06 -11.80
N TYR A 372 -0.50 32.33 -11.66
CA TYR A 372 -1.20 33.13 -12.66
C TYR A 372 -0.55 34.49 -12.88
N GLU A 373 -0.81 35.05 -14.05
CA GLU A 373 -0.33 36.35 -14.47
C GLU A 373 -1.07 37.47 -13.74
N VAL A 374 -0.31 38.49 -13.32
CA VAL A 374 -0.84 39.75 -12.80
C VAL A 374 -0.15 40.93 -13.54
N SER A 375 -0.68 42.12 -13.41
CA SER A 375 -0.18 43.31 -14.12
C SER A 375 1.33 43.57 -13.97
N ASN A 376 1.91 43.15 -12.85
CA ASN A 376 3.31 43.38 -12.53
C ASN A 376 4.10 42.06 -12.33
N GLY A 377 3.68 40.96 -12.96
CA GLY A 377 4.42 39.71 -12.87
C GLY A 377 3.54 38.45 -12.69
N MET A 378 3.77 37.72 -11.65
CA MET A 378 3.09 36.44 -11.34
C MET A 378 2.75 36.40 -9.85
N GLU A 379 1.62 35.78 -9.53
CA GLU A 379 1.23 35.46 -8.16
C GLU A 379 0.87 33.99 -8.02
N ALA A 380 0.95 33.49 -6.79
CA ALA A 380 0.52 32.16 -6.41
C ALA A 380 -0.69 32.24 -5.48
N LYS A 381 -1.69 31.39 -5.71
CA LYS A 381 -2.83 31.24 -4.80
C LYS A 381 -3.20 29.78 -4.62
N ARG A 382 -3.37 29.38 -3.38
CA ARG A 382 -3.83 28.03 -3.02
C ARG A 382 -5.32 28.04 -2.70
N ILE A 383 -6.03 27.06 -3.28
CA ILE A 383 -7.46 26.83 -3.06
C ILE A 383 -7.66 25.37 -2.67
N ASN A 384 -8.49 25.14 -1.67
CA ASN A 384 -8.85 23.79 -1.24
C ASN A 384 -10.30 23.51 -1.65
N LEU A 385 -10.52 22.47 -2.45
CA LEU A 385 -11.83 21.98 -2.85
C LEU A 385 -12.15 20.70 -2.08
N PRO A 386 -13.19 20.68 -1.24
CA PRO A 386 -13.60 19.47 -0.55
C PRO A 386 -14.18 18.44 -1.53
N PHE A 387 -13.94 17.16 -1.28
CA PHE A 387 -14.59 16.08 -1.99
C PHE A 387 -15.11 15.00 -1.04
N ASN A 388 -16.16 14.31 -1.49
CA ASN A 388 -16.62 13.08 -0.88
C ASN A 388 -16.75 12.03 -1.97
N PHE A 389 -16.28 10.83 -1.68
CA PHE A 389 -16.33 9.71 -2.62
C PHE A 389 -16.79 8.44 -1.92
N GLU A 390 -17.65 7.67 -2.58
CA GLU A 390 -18.12 6.39 -2.10
C GLU A 390 -17.64 5.29 -3.06
N ALA A 391 -16.71 4.45 -2.57
CA ALA A 391 -16.31 3.24 -3.27
C ALA A 391 -17.24 2.09 -2.86
N GLN A 392 -17.73 1.32 -3.84
CA GLN A 392 -18.67 0.23 -3.62
C GLN A 392 -18.13 -1.11 -4.12
N SER A 393 -18.30 -2.15 -3.30
CA SER A 393 -18.03 -3.53 -3.67
C SER A 393 -18.73 -4.48 -2.69
N ASP A 394 -19.36 -5.53 -3.19
CA ASP A 394 -20.00 -6.56 -2.36
C ASP A 394 -19.02 -7.30 -1.43
N LEU A 395 -17.72 -7.17 -1.69
CA LEU A 395 -16.66 -7.80 -0.93
C LEU A 395 -16.17 -6.96 0.26
N ILE A 396 -16.67 -5.73 0.43
CA ILE A 396 -16.30 -4.85 1.54
C ILE A 396 -17.09 -5.21 2.79
N GLU A 397 -16.38 -5.55 3.86
CA GLU A 397 -16.93 -5.75 5.21
C GLU A 397 -16.42 -4.64 6.15
N ALA A 398 -17.21 -4.27 7.15
CA ALA A 398 -16.88 -3.17 8.07
C ALA A 398 -15.58 -3.38 8.88
N ASN A 399 -15.10 -4.63 8.98
CA ASN A 399 -13.86 -5.01 9.67
C ASN A 399 -12.67 -5.24 8.73
N ASN A 400 -12.80 -4.92 7.43
CA ASN A 400 -11.68 -4.99 6.52
C ASN A 400 -10.65 -3.90 6.80
N ASN A 401 -9.38 -4.25 6.62
CA ASN A 401 -8.30 -3.27 6.50
C ASN A 401 -8.29 -2.73 5.08
N VAL A 402 -8.15 -1.42 4.97
CA VAL A 402 -8.17 -0.71 3.69
C VAL A 402 -6.88 0.08 3.55
N ASP A 403 -6.22 -0.09 2.42
CA ASP A 403 -5.07 0.70 1.97
C ASP A 403 -5.43 1.38 0.65
N THR A 404 -5.23 2.70 0.57
CA THR A 404 -5.68 3.47 -0.59
C THR A 404 -4.54 4.30 -1.17
N ASP A 405 -4.23 4.04 -2.43
CA ASP A 405 -3.39 4.90 -3.26
C ASP A 405 -4.31 5.80 -4.11
N LEU A 406 -4.23 7.11 -3.89
CA LEU A 406 -5.05 8.12 -4.57
C LEU A 406 -4.19 8.92 -5.54
N THR A 407 -4.50 8.82 -6.81
CA THR A 407 -3.78 9.52 -7.89
C THR A 407 -4.71 10.49 -8.61
N VAL A 408 -4.21 11.68 -8.93
CA VAL A 408 -4.87 12.61 -9.86
C VAL A 408 -4.46 12.21 -11.28
N GLU A 409 -5.35 11.56 -12.01
CA GLU A 409 -5.10 11.09 -13.39
C GLU A 409 -5.18 12.23 -14.40
N GLN A 410 -6.09 13.17 -14.20
CA GLN A 410 -6.24 14.35 -15.04
C GLN A 410 -6.72 15.53 -14.20
N ASP A 411 -6.18 16.70 -14.49
CA ASP A 411 -6.68 17.97 -13.99
C ASP A 411 -6.64 19.02 -15.10
N ASN A 412 -7.80 19.58 -15.40
CA ASN A 412 -7.95 20.62 -16.42
C ASN A 412 -8.69 21.84 -15.83
N PHE A 413 -8.13 23.00 -16.05
CA PHE A 413 -8.62 24.27 -15.55
C PHE A 413 -8.80 25.24 -16.71
N VAL A 414 -10.03 25.71 -16.91
CA VAL A 414 -10.37 26.62 -18.03
C VAL A 414 -11.01 27.87 -17.47
N ILE A 415 -10.50 29.03 -17.84
CA ILE A 415 -11.13 30.32 -17.53
C ILE A 415 -12.34 30.45 -18.45
N VAL A 416 -13.56 30.41 -17.88
CA VAL A 416 -14.83 30.49 -18.62
C VAL A 416 -15.39 31.91 -18.68
N SER A 417 -15.09 32.72 -17.68
CA SER A 417 -15.44 34.13 -17.62
C SER A 417 -14.49 34.87 -16.68
N ASP A 418 -14.59 36.16 -16.59
CA ASP A 418 -13.71 37.01 -15.80
C ASP A 418 -13.60 36.51 -14.35
N GLY A 419 -12.46 35.91 -13.99
CA GLY A 419 -12.20 35.35 -12.67
C GLY A 419 -12.94 34.07 -12.30
N ASN A 420 -13.68 33.43 -13.22
CA ASN A 420 -14.30 32.13 -13.00
C ASN A 420 -13.55 31.02 -13.76
N ILE A 421 -13.09 30.02 -13.03
CA ILE A 421 -12.32 28.89 -13.55
C ILE A 421 -13.18 27.63 -13.41
N GLU A 422 -13.42 26.92 -14.50
CA GLU A 422 -14.00 25.58 -14.48
C GLU A 422 -12.89 24.56 -14.23
N ALA A 423 -13.01 23.80 -13.15
CA ALA A 423 -12.10 22.72 -12.77
C ALA A 423 -12.75 21.38 -13.13
N ASN A 424 -12.08 20.59 -13.98
CA ASN A 424 -12.44 19.21 -14.33
C ASN A 424 -11.31 18.30 -13.90
N ILE A 425 -11.51 17.52 -12.82
CA ILE A 425 -10.47 16.72 -12.18
C ILE A 425 -10.94 15.27 -12.11
N THR A 426 -10.13 14.35 -12.61
CA THR A 426 -10.33 12.91 -12.48
C THR A 426 -9.31 12.36 -11.51
N MET A 427 -9.80 11.80 -10.41
CA MET A 427 -8.99 11.07 -9.43
C MET A 427 -9.25 9.58 -9.58
N GLN A 428 -8.21 8.77 -9.35
CA GLN A 428 -8.30 7.33 -9.32
C GLN A 428 -7.96 6.82 -7.93
N PHE A 429 -8.88 6.06 -7.36
CA PHE A 429 -8.73 5.32 -6.12
C PHE A 429 -8.31 3.88 -6.44
N ASN A 430 -7.08 3.51 -6.12
CA ASN A 430 -6.61 2.14 -6.10
C ASN A 430 -6.69 1.65 -4.65
N ILE A 431 -7.63 0.76 -4.37
CA ILE A 431 -8.01 0.37 -3.01
C ILE A 431 -7.65 -1.09 -2.80
N GLY A 432 -6.66 -1.35 -1.95
CA GLY A 432 -6.34 -2.67 -1.43
C GLY A 432 -7.20 -2.98 -0.21
N ILE A 433 -7.95 -4.06 -0.27
CA ILE A 433 -8.83 -4.51 0.81
C ILE A 433 -8.31 -5.85 1.32
N SER A 434 -8.15 -5.99 2.63
CA SER A 434 -7.76 -7.23 3.26
C SER A 434 -8.57 -7.50 4.51
N LYS A 435 -8.95 -8.78 4.69
CA LYS A 435 -9.62 -9.27 5.88
C LYS A 435 -8.63 -10.07 6.71
N THR A 436 -8.34 -9.60 7.92
CA THR A 436 -7.50 -10.34 8.85
C THR A 436 -8.34 -11.23 9.75
N GLU A 437 -7.90 -12.46 10.00
CA GLU A 437 -8.52 -13.41 10.90
C GLU A 437 -7.46 -14.05 11.81
N LYS A 438 -7.82 -14.28 13.06
CA LYS A 438 -7.01 -15.10 13.98
C LYS A 438 -7.44 -16.54 13.85
N ILE A 439 -6.52 -17.41 13.52
CA ILE A 439 -6.71 -18.85 13.47
C ILE A 439 -5.82 -19.55 14.49
N SER A 440 -6.27 -20.71 14.98
CA SER A 440 -5.48 -21.56 15.88
C SER A 440 -4.99 -22.76 15.08
N ILE A 441 -3.69 -22.87 14.88
CA ILE A 441 -3.05 -23.98 14.17
C ILE A 441 -2.45 -24.98 15.17
N ILE A 442 -2.28 -26.22 14.73
CA ILE A 442 -1.54 -27.24 15.46
C ILE A 442 -0.15 -27.31 14.81
N ASP A 443 0.88 -27.04 15.59
CA ASP A 443 2.27 -26.98 15.15
C ASP A 443 3.06 -28.25 15.49
N ASP A 444 2.71 -28.91 16.60
CA ASP A 444 3.38 -30.12 17.06
C ASP A 444 2.35 -31.16 17.58
N LEU A 445 2.66 -32.43 17.39
CA LEU A 445 1.78 -33.55 17.71
C LEU A 445 2.60 -34.73 18.26
N GLU A 446 2.26 -35.18 19.46
CA GLU A 446 2.84 -36.38 20.09
C GLU A 446 1.75 -37.37 20.44
N VAL A 447 1.97 -38.66 20.12
CA VAL A 447 1.06 -39.77 20.45
C VAL A 447 1.75 -40.71 21.41
N LYS A 448 1.09 -40.96 22.57
CA LYS A 448 1.57 -41.78 23.65
C LYS A 448 0.69 -43.03 23.84
N GLU A 449 1.25 -44.15 24.27
CA GLU A 449 0.49 -45.34 24.61
C GLU A 449 -0.46 -45.06 25.78
N CYS A 450 -1.74 -45.38 25.58
CA CYS A 450 -2.71 -45.25 26.64
C CYS A 450 -2.68 -46.48 27.56
N ARG A 451 -2.58 -46.27 28.87
CA ARG A 451 -2.57 -47.30 29.90
C ARG A 451 -3.94 -47.62 30.46
N GLN A 452 -5.04 -47.16 29.85
CA GLN A 452 -6.38 -47.39 30.41
C GLN A 452 -6.93 -48.79 30.07
N ASN A 453 -7.24 -49.58 31.12
CA ASN A 453 -8.04 -50.82 31.03
C ASN A 453 -9.55 -50.42 31.15
N ASN A 454 -10.22 -50.22 30.02
CA ASN A 454 -11.65 -49.98 30.03
C ASN A 454 -12.44 -51.32 30.02
N ILE A 455 -13.23 -51.55 31.06
CA ILE A 455 -13.97 -52.78 31.29
C ILE A 455 -15.41 -52.71 30.71
N TYR A 456 -15.91 -51.52 30.38
CA TYR A 456 -17.30 -51.30 29.99
C TYR A 456 -17.45 -51.19 28.47
N SER A 457 -18.47 -51.88 27.90
CA SER A 457 -18.79 -51.82 26.48
C SER A 457 -19.69 -50.62 26.09
N MET A 458 -20.41 -50.07 27.06
CA MET A 458 -21.35 -48.97 26.86
C MET A 458 -21.44 -48.07 28.11
N ILE A 459 -21.56 -46.77 27.92
CA ILE A 459 -21.77 -45.77 28.98
C ILE A 459 -23.08 -45.03 28.71
N ILE A 460 -23.87 -44.81 29.76
CA ILE A 460 -25.01 -43.89 29.70
C ILE A 460 -24.56 -42.53 30.17
N TYR A 461 -24.77 -41.50 29.34
CA TYR A 461 -24.41 -40.12 29.64
C TYR A 461 -25.59 -39.19 29.46
N PHE A 462 -25.75 -38.21 30.35
CA PHE A 462 -26.75 -37.15 30.23
C PHE A 462 -26.08 -35.88 29.80
N VAL A 463 -26.56 -35.30 28.68
CA VAL A 463 -26.01 -34.07 28.07
C VAL A 463 -26.10 -32.91 29.04
N LYS A 464 -24.98 -32.21 29.22
CA LYS A 464 -24.82 -31.01 30.05
C LYS A 464 -24.78 -29.74 29.21
N PRO A 465 -25.03 -28.56 29.84
CA PRO A 465 -24.84 -27.28 29.14
C PRO A 465 -23.42 -27.16 28.58
N GLY A 466 -23.30 -26.78 27.28
CA GLY A 466 -22.01 -26.62 26.57
C GLY A 466 -21.38 -27.90 26.04
N ASP A 467 -22.04 -29.06 26.16
CA ASP A 467 -21.63 -30.31 25.52
C ASP A 467 -21.92 -30.27 24.02
N THR A 468 -21.04 -30.92 23.25
CA THR A 468 -21.23 -31.27 21.84
C THR A 468 -20.96 -32.77 21.70
N LEU A 469 -21.48 -33.42 20.65
CA LEU A 469 -21.16 -34.84 20.40
C LEU A 469 -19.65 -35.06 20.27
N TRP A 470 -18.91 -34.11 19.67
CA TRP A 470 -17.46 -34.13 19.61
C TRP A 470 -16.80 -34.19 20.99
N LYS A 471 -17.15 -33.25 21.90
CA LYS A 471 -16.60 -33.22 23.26
C LYS A 471 -16.93 -34.51 24.05
N ILE A 472 -18.14 -35.05 23.88
CA ILE A 472 -18.55 -36.26 24.51
C ILE A 472 -17.76 -37.46 23.94
N ALA A 473 -17.66 -37.56 22.62
CA ALA A 473 -16.89 -38.60 21.94
C ALA A 473 -15.42 -38.59 22.37
N LYS A 474 -14.78 -37.44 22.37
CA LYS A 474 -13.39 -37.22 22.83
C LYS A 474 -13.23 -37.66 24.29
N LYS A 475 -14.12 -37.23 25.16
CA LYS A 475 -14.09 -37.56 26.60
C LYS A 475 -14.18 -39.06 26.88
N PHE A 476 -14.99 -39.75 26.13
CA PHE A 476 -15.25 -41.18 26.34
C PHE A 476 -14.51 -42.09 25.36
N ARG A 477 -13.68 -41.53 24.46
CA ARG A 477 -12.91 -42.26 23.44
C ARG A 477 -13.80 -43.12 22.55
N SER A 478 -14.83 -42.54 22.01
CA SER A 478 -15.75 -43.10 21.02
C SER A 478 -15.67 -42.24 19.75
N THR A 479 -16.46 -42.53 18.73
CA THR A 479 -16.61 -41.66 17.56
C THR A 479 -17.95 -40.92 17.62
N VAL A 480 -18.01 -39.73 17.01
CA VAL A 480 -19.26 -38.98 16.87
C VAL A 480 -20.26 -39.78 16.06
N GLU A 481 -19.80 -40.43 14.98
CA GLU A 481 -20.61 -41.26 14.11
C GLU A 481 -21.26 -42.47 14.86
N ASP A 482 -20.49 -43.17 15.69
CA ASP A 482 -21.02 -44.31 16.45
C ASP A 482 -22.00 -43.87 17.54
N ILE A 483 -21.74 -42.75 18.21
CA ILE A 483 -22.69 -42.17 19.18
C ILE A 483 -23.98 -41.79 18.45
N ALA A 484 -23.90 -41.10 17.33
CA ALA A 484 -25.06 -40.70 16.55
C ALA A 484 -25.88 -41.92 16.09
N ARG A 485 -25.21 -42.94 15.53
CA ARG A 485 -25.82 -44.17 15.05
C ARG A 485 -26.57 -44.92 16.15
N VAL A 486 -25.94 -45.12 17.32
CA VAL A 486 -26.54 -45.88 18.43
C VAL A 486 -27.74 -45.15 19.05
N ASN A 487 -27.75 -43.82 18.99
CA ASN A 487 -28.81 -43.00 19.57
C ASN A 487 -29.87 -42.52 18.55
N GLY A 488 -29.73 -42.89 17.26
CA GLY A 488 -30.67 -42.48 16.22
C GLY A 488 -30.64 -40.95 15.97
N ILE A 489 -29.48 -40.33 16.11
CA ILE A 489 -29.29 -38.89 15.90
C ILE A 489 -28.98 -38.65 14.41
N GLU A 490 -29.89 -37.99 13.71
CA GLU A 490 -29.72 -37.63 12.28
C GLU A 490 -28.86 -36.39 12.05
N ASP A 491 -28.93 -35.44 12.98
CA ASP A 491 -28.15 -34.20 12.93
C ASP A 491 -27.23 -34.08 14.15
N GLU A 492 -25.95 -34.29 13.93
CA GLU A 492 -24.90 -34.31 14.97
C GLU A 492 -24.80 -33.01 15.78
N ASN A 493 -25.32 -31.90 15.24
CA ASN A 493 -25.37 -30.62 15.92
C ASN A 493 -26.58 -30.41 16.81
N LYS A 494 -27.56 -31.35 16.78
CA LYS A 494 -28.81 -31.26 17.54
C LYS A 494 -28.87 -32.25 18.70
N ILE A 495 -28.26 -31.89 19.82
CA ILE A 495 -28.43 -32.55 21.10
C ILE A 495 -29.03 -31.58 22.12
N TYR A 496 -29.80 -32.12 23.09
CA TYR A 496 -30.53 -31.33 24.06
C TYR A 496 -30.01 -31.56 25.48
N ILE A 497 -29.95 -30.50 26.29
CA ILE A 497 -29.59 -30.61 27.70
C ILE A 497 -30.52 -31.60 28.41
N GLY A 498 -29.94 -32.54 29.13
CA GLY A 498 -30.67 -33.61 29.82
C GLY A 498 -30.98 -34.82 28.92
N GLN A 499 -30.69 -34.79 27.63
CA GLN A 499 -30.86 -35.94 26.73
C GLN A 499 -29.96 -37.10 27.20
N GLN A 500 -30.52 -38.28 27.25
CA GLN A 500 -29.78 -39.52 27.56
C GLN A 500 -29.10 -40.03 26.29
N LEU A 501 -27.79 -40.25 26.36
CA LEU A 501 -26.99 -40.79 25.26
C LEU A 501 -26.36 -42.13 25.68
N TYR A 502 -26.42 -43.11 24.77
CA TYR A 502 -25.69 -44.37 24.88
C TYR A 502 -24.36 -44.21 24.11
N ILE A 503 -23.25 -44.35 24.82
CA ILE A 503 -21.90 -44.12 24.25
C ILE A 503 -21.23 -45.49 24.13
N PRO A 504 -21.02 -46.00 22.89
CA PRO A 504 -20.30 -47.25 22.69
C PRO A 504 -18.81 -47.05 22.94
N LYS A 505 -18.17 -48.06 23.56
CA LYS A 505 -16.71 -48.06 23.75
C LYS A 505 -16.05 -49.13 22.93
N TYR A 506 -14.94 -48.80 22.31
CA TYR A 506 -14.12 -49.75 21.57
C TYR A 506 -13.27 -50.58 22.53
N ILE A 507 -13.45 -51.92 22.48
CA ILE A 507 -12.59 -52.86 23.19
C ILE A 507 -11.57 -53.40 22.21
N LYS A 508 -10.29 -53.03 22.35
CA LYS A 508 -9.22 -53.70 21.59
C LYS A 508 -9.19 -55.17 21.98
N LYS A 509 -9.67 -56.06 21.10
CA LYS A 509 -9.39 -57.51 21.24
C LYS A 509 -7.88 -57.70 21.11
N ARG A 510 -7.19 -58.03 22.19
CA ARG A 510 -5.83 -58.61 22.09
C ARG A 510 -6.00 -59.93 21.32
N ILE A 511 -5.60 -59.95 20.06
CA ILE A 511 -5.30 -61.19 19.35
C ILE A 511 -4.00 -61.68 19.99
N ALA A 512 -4.11 -62.66 20.90
CA ALA A 512 -2.96 -63.41 21.35
C ALA A 512 -2.45 -64.21 20.13
N VAL A 513 -1.24 -63.91 19.68
CA VAL A 513 -0.47 -64.74 18.77
C VAL A 513 0.31 -65.75 19.58
#